data_29549f59b34b85ff72ce4502b1f2e37b
#
_entry.id   29549f59b34b85ff72ce4502b1f2e37b
#
_cell.length_a   1.000
_cell.length_b   1.000
_cell.length_c   1.000
_cell.angle_alpha   90.00
_cell.angle_beta   90.00
_cell.angle_gamma   90.00
#
_symmetry.space_group_name_H-M   'P 1'
#
loop_
_entity.id
_entity.type
_entity.pdbx_description
1 polymer ?
#
loop_
_entity_poly.entity_id
_entity_poly.type
_entity_poly.pdbx_seq_one_letter_code
_entity_poly.pdbx_strand_id
1 'polypeptide(L)'
;MDVVSLTPLMERTSGRREIVIGLLDGPVAVTHPDLVSAIVREIPGKQGGTSAHASSAACLHGTFVAGILCAQRGASAPAICPSCTLLVRPIFLETIVTSDQMPSATPDALAAAIIETIEAGARVLNLSVALAQPSTRGERVLEEA
;
A
#
# COMPACT_ATOMS: atom_id res chain seq x y z
N MET A 1 -9.93 -7.38 16.53
CA MET A 1 -9.74 -8.43 15.51
C MET A 1 -10.80 -9.54 15.59
N ASP A 2 -11.58 -9.53 16.64
CA ASP A 2 -12.62 -10.57 16.85
C ASP A 2 -13.79 -10.45 15.88
N VAL A 3 -14.11 -9.25 15.39
CA VAL A 3 -15.23 -9.00 14.47
C VAL A 3 -15.09 -9.78 13.15
N VAL A 4 -13.87 -9.98 12.67
CA VAL A 4 -13.58 -10.70 11.42
C VAL A 4 -12.86 -12.03 11.65
N SER A 5 -12.76 -12.47 12.90
CA SER A 5 -12.17 -13.76 13.30
C SER A 5 -10.78 -14.03 12.72
N LEU A 6 -9.94 -13.00 12.62
CA LEU A 6 -8.58 -13.10 12.07
C LEU A 6 -7.60 -13.80 13.02
N THR A 7 -7.83 -13.72 14.33
CA THR A 7 -6.93 -14.29 15.34
C THR A 7 -6.57 -15.76 15.08
N PRO A 8 -7.54 -16.67 14.85
CA PRO A 8 -7.22 -18.08 14.58
C PRO A 8 -6.40 -18.30 13.31
N LEU A 9 -6.58 -17.44 12.28
CA LEU A 9 -5.78 -17.50 11.06
C LEU A 9 -4.34 -17.03 11.34
N MET A 10 -4.20 -15.95 12.07
CA MET A 10 -2.90 -15.37 12.41
C MET A 10 -2.06 -16.28 13.33
N GLU A 11 -2.70 -17.07 14.18
CA GLU A 11 -2.04 -18.10 14.98
C GLU A 11 -1.47 -19.25 14.13
N ARG A 12 -2.09 -19.54 12.99
CA ARG A 12 -1.67 -20.61 12.08
C ARG A 12 -0.60 -20.20 11.09
N THR A 13 -0.54 -18.92 10.74
CA THR A 13 0.38 -18.43 9.71
C THR A 13 0.78 -16.98 9.94
N SER A 14 1.97 -16.65 9.52
CA SER A 14 2.48 -15.28 9.39
C SER A 14 2.68 -14.86 7.93
N GLY A 15 2.21 -15.67 7.00
CA GLY A 15 2.53 -15.52 5.58
C GLY A 15 3.86 -16.18 5.22
N ARG A 16 4.37 -15.90 4.03
CA ARG A 16 5.65 -16.40 3.52
C ARG A 16 6.27 -15.36 2.58
N ARG A 17 7.61 -15.31 2.56
CA ARG A 17 8.38 -14.33 1.77
C ARG A 17 8.07 -14.36 0.26
N GLU A 18 7.72 -15.54 -0.26
CA GLU A 18 7.40 -15.74 -1.68
C GLU A 18 6.04 -15.14 -2.06
N ILE A 19 5.20 -14.84 -1.07
CA ILE A 19 3.94 -14.14 -1.28
C ILE A 19 4.24 -12.64 -1.31
N VAL A 20 4.14 -12.08 -2.50
CA VAL A 20 4.37 -10.65 -2.74
C VAL A 20 3.02 -9.94 -2.77
N ILE A 21 2.85 -8.98 -1.87
CA ILE A 21 1.66 -8.13 -1.77
C ILE A 21 2.01 -6.76 -2.31
N GLY A 22 1.36 -6.34 -3.38
CA GLY A 22 1.46 -4.99 -3.92
C GLY A 22 0.58 -4.03 -3.13
N LEU A 23 1.16 -2.97 -2.62
CA LEU A 23 0.47 -1.87 -1.95
C LEU A 23 0.48 -0.64 -2.87
N LEU A 24 -0.68 -0.33 -3.47
CA LEU A 24 -0.90 0.86 -4.28
C LEU A 24 -1.58 1.92 -3.41
N ASP A 25 -0.78 2.82 -2.85
CA ASP A 25 -1.21 3.77 -1.82
C ASP A 25 -0.31 5.03 -1.87
N GLY A 26 -0.18 5.74 -0.77
CA GLY A 26 0.88 6.71 -0.55
C GLY A 26 2.24 6.06 -0.28
N PRO A 27 3.30 6.85 -0.17
CA PRO A 27 4.60 6.38 0.28
C PRO A 27 4.52 5.74 1.68
N VAL A 28 5.48 4.90 2.00
CA VAL A 28 5.57 4.22 3.30
C VAL A 28 6.82 4.68 4.04
N ALA A 29 6.68 5.07 5.30
CA ALA A 29 7.81 5.35 6.19
C ALA A 29 8.44 4.02 6.64
N VAL A 30 9.28 3.43 5.78
CA VAL A 30 9.91 2.11 6.02
C VAL A 30 10.82 2.07 7.25
N THR A 31 11.23 3.24 7.75
CA THR A 31 12.00 3.40 8.99
C THR A 31 11.14 3.39 10.25
N HIS A 32 9.81 3.27 10.11
CA HIS A 32 8.91 3.18 11.27
C HIS A 32 9.29 1.98 12.15
N PRO A 33 9.38 2.14 13.48
CA PRO A 33 9.81 1.06 14.39
C PRO A 33 9.09 -0.27 14.18
N ASP A 34 7.80 -0.24 13.91
CA ASP A 34 6.98 -1.44 13.71
C ASP A 34 7.20 -2.11 12.34
N LEU A 35 7.88 -1.44 11.40
CA LEU A 35 8.14 -1.95 10.04
C LEU A 35 9.62 -2.35 9.82
N VAL A 36 10.51 -2.13 10.76
CA VAL A 36 11.95 -2.39 10.59
C VAL A 36 12.27 -3.86 10.29
N SER A 37 11.42 -4.79 10.68
CA SER A 37 11.56 -6.23 10.40
C SER A 37 10.79 -6.66 9.14
N ALA A 38 9.98 -5.79 8.55
CA ALA A 38 9.19 -6.10 7.38
C ALA A 38 10.07 -6.23 6.12
N ILE A 39 9.70 -7.15 5.24
CA ILE A 39 10.37 -7.31 3.96
C ILE A 39 9.71 -6.36 2.97
N VAL A 40 10.23 -5.14 2.86
CA VAL A 40 9.69 -4.10 1.99
C VAL A 40 10.57 -3.93 0.77
N ARG A 41 9.94 -3.88 -0.40
CA ARG A 41 10.53 -3.45 -1.68
C ARG A 41 9.71 -2.30 -2.22
N GLU A 42 10.34 -1.36 -2.86
CA GLU A 42 9.67 -0.20 -3.44
C GLU A 42 9.85 -0.17 -4.95
N ILE A 43 8.76 0.11 -5.66
CA ILE A 43 8.80 0.45 -7.08
C ILE A 43 8.71 1.97 -7.16
N PRO A 44 9.78 2.65 -7.59
CA PRO A 44 9.74 4.12 -7.73
C PRO A 44 8.71 4.50 -8.80
N GLY A 45 7.71 5.28 -8.40
CA GLY A 45 6.76 5.87 -9.35
C GLY A 45 7.36 7.05 -10.10
N LYS A 46 6.76 7.40 -11.24
CA LYS A 46 7.14 8.63 -11.97
C LYS A 46 6.91 9.91 -11.14
N GLN A 47 6.07 9.82 -10.12
CA GLN A 47 5.62 10.95 -9.30
C GLN A 47 5.77 10.74 -7.79
N GLY A 48 6.35 9.64 -7.36
CA GLY A 48 6.55 9.34 -5.94
C GLY A 48 7.71 8.39 -5.75
N GLY A 49 8.49 8.61 -4.75
CA GLY A 49 9.60 7.79 -4.28
C GLY A 49 9.48 7.58 -2.78
N THR A 50 10.58 7.17 -2.18
CA THR A 50 10.74 7.05 -0.72
C THR A 50 10.19 8.27 -0.01
N SER A 51 9.43 8.06 1.06
CA SER A 51 8.85 9.14 1.85
C SER A 51 9.88 10.20 2.24
N ALA A 52 9.72 11.41 1.67
CA ALA A 52 10.48 12.59 2.05
C ALA A 52 9.80 13.34 3.22
N HIS A 53 8.50 13.16 3.38
CA HIS A 53 7.68 13.82 4.39
C HIS A 53 6.80 12.81 5.14
N ALA A 54 7.36 12.16 6.15
CA ALA A 54 6.67 11.15 6.95
C ALA A 54 5.34 11.64 7.60
N SER A 55 5.15 12.95 7.70
CA SER A 55 3.93 13.57 8.23
C SER A 55 2.90 13.94 7.16
N SER A 56 3.15 13.69 5.88
CA SER A 56 2.14 13.92 4.83
C SER A 56 0.97 12.95 4.98
N ALA A 57 -0.25 13.37 4.64
CA ALA A 57 -1.44 12.52 4.71
C ALA A 57 -1.26 11.22 3.89
N ALA A 58 -0.64 11.32 2.71
CA ALA A 58 -0.36 10.17 1.86
C ALA A 58 0.59 9.18 2.55
N CYS A 59 1.69 9.66 3.14
CA CYS A 59 2.65 8.80 3.83
C CYS A 59 2.07 8.20 5.11
N LEU A 60 1.32 8.96 5.89
CA LEU A 60 0.65 8.45 7.09
C LEU A 60 -0.32 7.31 6.74
N HIS A 61 -1.12 7.48 5.68
CA HIS A 61 -2.06 6.45 5.23
C HIS A 61 -1.33 5.22 4.69
N GLY A 62 -0.37 5.37 3.78
CA GLY A 62 0.40 4.24 3.25
C GLY A 62 1.15 3.47 4.35
N THR A 63 1.73 4.18 5.33
CA THR A 63 2.41 3.57 6.48
C THR A 63 1.41 2.81 7.39
N PHE A 64 0.23 3.38 7.61
CA PHE A 64 -0.83 2.73 8.38
C PHE A 64 -1.28 1.41 7.71
N VAL A 65 -1.54 1.42 6.41
CA VAL A 65 -1.94 0.21 5.67
C VAL A 65 -0.80 -0.82 5.63
N ALA A 66 0.45 -0.38 5.43
CA ALA A 66 1.62 -1.25 5.53
C ALA A 66 1.73 -1.91 6.92
N GLY A 67 1.42 -1.17 7.98
CA GLY A 67 1.37 -1.69 9.35
C GLY A 67 0.31 -2.77 9.54
N ILE A 68 -0.88 -2.56 8.99
CA ILE A 68 -1.95 -3.58 9.02
C ILE A 68 -1.47 -4.88 8.37
N LEU A 69 -0.77 -4.80 7.26
CA LEU A 69 -0.32 -5.95 6.50
C LEU A 69 0.92 -6.60 7.12
N CYS A 70 1.99 -5.85 7.33
CA CYS A 70 3.34 -6.38 7.48
C CYS A 70 4.11 -5.88 8.71
N ALA A 71 3.51 -5.15 9.66
CA ALA A 71 4.20 -4.80 10.90
C ALA A 71 4.65 -6.05 11.68
N GLN A 72 5.56 -5.87 12.64
CA GLN A 72 5.90 -6.96 13.56
C GLN A 72 4.73 -7.27 14.49
N ARG A 73 4.47 -8.55 14.74
CA ARG A 73 3.42 -8.95 15.69
C ARG A 73 3.76 -8.50 17.11
N GLY A 74 2.74 -8.03 17.81
CA GLY A 74 2.89 -7.41 19.12
C GLY A 74 3.03 -5.89 19.08
N ALA A 75 3.17 -5.29 17.89
CA ALA A 75 3.02 -3.85 17.68
C ALA A 75 1.55 -3.41 17.78
N SER A 76 1.31 -2.10 17.67
CA SER A 76 -0.06 -1.55 17.70
C SER A 76 -0.90 -1.97 16.49
N ALA A 77 -0.26 -2.23 15.35
CA ALA A 77 -0.92 -2.66 14.11
C ALA A 77 -1.19 -4.18 14.10
N PRO A 78 -2.21 -4.63 13.38
CA PRO A 78 -2.61 -6.05 13.33
C PRO A 78 -1.53 -7.01 12.84
N ALA A 79 -0.68 -6.62 11.90
CA ALA A 79 0.36 -7.47 11.32
C ALA A 79 -0.20 -8.79 10.77
N ILE A 80 -1.08 -8.71 9.77
CA ILE A 80 -1.82 -9.88 9.25
C ILE A 80 -0.85 -10.90 8.65
N CYS A 81 0.14 -10.45 7.87
CA CYS A 81 1.08 -11.31 7.15
C CYS A 81 2.53 -10.78 7.21
N PRO A 82 3.14 -10.68 8.41
CA PRO A 82 4.44 -10.03 8.60
C PRO A 82 5.60 -10.70 7.88
N SER A 83 5.44 -11.97 7.47
CA SER A 83 6.47 -12.71 6.74
C SER A 83 6.32 -12.63 5.21
N CYS A 84 5.28 -11.96 4.70
CA CYS A 84 5.14 -11.69 3.27
C CYS A 84 6.09 -10.57 2.81
N THR A 85 6.35 -10.51 1.51
CA THR A 85 7.04 -9.36 0.91
C THR A 85 6.01 -8.27 0.58
N LEU A 86 6.19 -7.08 1.11
CA LEU A 86 5.41 -5.91 0.75
C LEU A 86 6.10 -5.15 -0.38
N LEU A 87 5.44 -5.03 -1.51
CA LEU A 87 5.89 -4.29 -2.67
C LEU A 87 5.12 -2.97 -2.73
N VAL A 88 5.76 -1.90 -2.33
CA VAL A 88 5.14 -0.57 -2.26
C VAL A 88 5.24 0.12 -3.61
N ARG A 89 4.12 0.55 -4.15
CA ARG A 89 4.02 1.35 -5.38
C ARG A 89 3.23 2.61 -5.07
N PRO A 90 3.92 3.72 -4.70
CA PRO A 90 3.25 4.98 -4.41
C PRO A 90 2.53 5.53 -5.65
N ILE A 91 1.26 5.88 -5.49
CA ILE A 91 0.42 6.53 -6.51
C ILE A 91 -0.05 7.92 -6.09
N PHE A 92 0.00 8.21 -4.79
CA PHE A 92 -0.32 9.52 -4.24
C PHE A 92 0.93 10.32 -3.96
N LEU A 93 0.91 11.59 -4.37
CA LEU A 93 2.00 12.52 -4.08
C LEU A 93 1.98 12.96 -2.61
N GLU A 94 3.16 13.15 -2.06
CA GLU A 94 3.33 13.86 -0.80
C GLU A 94 3.14 15.36 -1.04
N THR A 95 1.94 15.85 -0.83
CA THR A 95 1.69 17.29 -0.81
C THR A 95 1.88 17.81 0.62
N ILE A 96 2.64 18.89 0.77
CA ILE A 96 2.66 19.66 2.02
C ILE A 96 1.24 20.20 2.18
N VAL A 97 0.54 19.73 3.20
CA VAL A 97 -0.88 20.03 3.41
C VAL A 97 -1.05 21.53 3.69
N THR A 98 -1.41 22.28 2.65
CA THR A 98 -1.95 23.63 2.78
C THR A 98 -3.45 23.67 2.45
N SER A 99 -4.05 22.52 2.14
CA SER A 99 -5.47 22.42 1.78
C SER A 99 -6.08 21.09 2.24
N ASP A 100 -7.38 21.09 2.53
CA ASP A 100 -8.21 19.93 2.89
C ASP A 100 -8.38 18.91 1.72
N GLN A 101 -7.55 18.97 0.70
CA GLN A 101 -7.67 18.08 -0.45
C GLN A 101 -7.02 16.72 -0.14
N MET A 102 -7.80 15.66 -0.26
CA MET A 102 -7.32 14.29 -0.22
C MET A 102 -6.37 14.03 -1.41
N PRO A 103 -5.27 13.30 -1.17
CA PRO A 103 -4.39 12.88 -2.25
C PRO A 103 -5.17 12.14 -3.34
N SER A 104 -4.87 12.41 -4.60
CA SER A 104 -5.54 11.79 -5.73
C SER A 104 -4.55 11.37 -6.82
N ALA A 105 -4.95 10.36 -7.61
CA ALA A 105 -4.23 9.89 -8.77
C ALA A 105 -5.19 9.80 -9.96
N THR A 106 -4.65 9.87 -11.18
CA THR A 106 -5.47 9.67 -12.38
C THR A 106 -5.72 8.18 -12.60
N PRO A 107 -6.83 7.80 -13.27
CA PRO A 107 -7.07 6.41 -13.66
C PRO A 107 -5.92 5.81 -14.48
N ASP A 108 -5.34 6.56 -15.41
CA ASP A 108 -4.18 6.13 -16.20
C ASP A 108 -2.95 5.83 -15.30
N ALA A 109 -2.73 6.66 -14.27
CA ALA A 109 -1.63 6.43 -13.32
C ALA A 109 -1.88 5.18 -12.45
N LEU A 110 -3.13 4.96 -12.04
CA LEU A 110 -3.51 3.76 -11.29
C LEU A 110 -3.35 2.49 -12.14
N ALA A 111 -3.83 2.50 -13.38
CA ALA A 111 -3.69 1.37 -14.31
C ALA A 111 -2.21 1.02 -14.55
N ALA A 112 -1.37 2.02 -14.84
CA ALA A 112 0.07 1.81 -14.99
C ALA A 112 0.69 1.22 -13.73
N ALA A 113 0.31 1.71 -12.54
CA ALA A 113 0.81 1.20 -11.27
C ALA A 113 0.38 -0.25 -11.01
N ILE A 114 -0.84 -0.64 -11.38
CA ILE A 114 -1.32 -2.04 -11.33
C ILE A 114 -0.42 -2.94 -12.17
N ILE A 115 -0.23 -2.59 -13.44
CA ILE A 115 0.60 -3.36 -14.37
C ILE A 115 2.04 -3.49 -13.85
N GLU A 116 2.68 -2.37 -13.50
CA GLU A 116 4.05 -2.36 -12.98
C GLU A 116 4.20 -3.22 -11.71
N THR A 117 3.19 -3.22 -10.86
CA THR A 117 3.21 -4.00 -9.61
C THR A 117 3.06 -5.49 -9.87
N ILE A 118 2.21 -5.89 -10.83
CA ILE A 118 2.06 -7.28 -11.27
C ILE A 118 3.36 -7.77 -11.93
N GLU A 119 3.93 -6.99 -12.85
CA GLU A 119 5.20 -7.31 -13.52
C GLU A 119 6.37 -7.44 -12.53
N ALA A 120 6.36 -6.67 -11.44
CA ALA A 120 7.33 -6.79 -10.36
C ALA A 120 7.11 -8.01 -9.44
N GLY A 121 6.08 -8.83 -9.72
CA GLY A 121 5.84 -10.13 -9.10
C GLY A 121 4.77 -10.13 -8.00
N ALA A 122 3.97 -9.09 -7.86
CA ALA A 122 2.85 -9.10 -6.92
C ALA A 122 1.81 -10.17 -7.32
N ARG A 123 1.31 -10.90 -6.31
CA ARG A 123 0.26 -11.92 -6.45
C ARG A 123 -1.05 -11.48 -5.81
N VAL A 124 -0.99 -10.51 -4.95
CA VAL A 124 -2.14 -9.88 -4.29
C VAL A 124 -1.93 -8.38 -4.38
N LEU A 125 -2.97 -7.63 -4.72
CA LEU A 125 -2.93 -6.17 -4.73
C LEU A 125 -3.85 -5.62 -3.64
N ASN A 126 -3.33 -4.70 -2.84
CA ASN A 126 -4.13 -3.87 -1.96
C ASN A 126 -4.29 -2.49 -2.61
N LEU A 127 -5.53 -2.14 -2.87
CA LEU A 127 -5.94 -0.88 -3.48
C LEU A 127 -6.81 -0.12 -2.47
N SER A 128 -6.24 0.91 -1.85
CA SER A 128 -6.99 1.79 -0.92
C SER A 128 -7.46 3.04 -1.66
N VAL A 129 -8.17 2.84 -2.76
CA VAL A 129 -8.59 3.90 -3.69
C VAL A 129 -10.05 3.77 -4.08
N ALA A 130 -10.66 4.90 -4.46
CA ALA A 130 -11.99 4.94 -5.06
C ALA A 130 -12.02 5.99 -6.17
N LEU A 131 -12.87 5.80 -7.17
CA LEU A 131 -13.14 6.84 -8.15
C LEU A 131 -13.92 7.97 -7.48
N ALA A 132 -13.37 9.18 -7.47
CA ALA A 132 -14.03 10.34 -6.89
C ALA A 132 -15.26 10.79 -7.69
N GLN A 133 -15.27 10.50 -8.98
CA GLN A 133 -16.40 10.77 -9.90
C GLN A 133 -16.49 9.66 -10.96
N PRO A 134 -17.68 9.34 -11.47
CA PRO A 134 -17.85 8.41 -12.58
C PRO A 134 -17.01 8.86 -13.79
N SER A 135 -16.30 7.94 -14.40
CA SER A 135 -15.45 8.20 -15.56
C SER A 135 -15.41 6.98 -16.47
N THR A 136 -16.15 7.04 -17.57
CA THR A 136 -16.18 5.96 -18.58
C THR A 136 -14.77 5.66 -19.14
N ARG A 137 -13.92 6.70 -19.29
CA ARG A 137 -12.54 6.51 -19.69
C ARG A 137 -11.73 5.79 -18.59
N GLY A 138 -11.92 6.22 -17.33
CA GLY A 138 -11.23 5.60 -16.20
C GLY A 138 -11.61 4.14 -16.01
N GLU A 139 -12.90 3.83 -16.11
CA GLU A 139 -13.40 2.46 -16.04
C GLU A 139 -12.75 1.58 -17.11
N ARG A 140 -12.76 2.03 -18.38
CA ARG A 140 -12.14 1.27 -19.48
C ARG A 140 -10.65 1.04 -19.29
N VAL A 141 -9.88 2.05 -18.85
CA VAL A 141 -8.43 1.91 -18.62
C VAL A 141 -8.13 0.92 -17.50
N LEU A 142 -8.99 0.89 -16.47
CA LEU A 142 -8.84 -0.06 -15.36
C LEU A 142 -9.28 -1.49 -15.74
N GLU A 143 -10.25 -1.63 -16.66
CA GLU A 143 -10.65 -2.94 -17.20
C GLU A 143 -9.58 -3.55 -18.10
N GLU A 144 -8.79 -2.72 -18.77
CA GLU A 144 -7.69 -3.14 -19.65
C GLU A 144 -6.40 -3.49 -18.86
N ALA A 145 -6.27 -3.00 -17.61
CA ALA A 145 -5.10 -3.24 -16.76
C ALA A 145 -5.21 -4.55 -15.96
#